data_bdb9d22d18425e9e31cbe50b42f965db
#
_entry.id   bdb9d22d18425e9e31cbe50b42f965db
#
_cell.length_a   1.000
_cell.length_b   1.000
_cell.length_c   1.000
_cell.angle_alpha   90.00
_cell.angle_beta   90.00
_cell.angle_gamma   90.00
#
_symmetry.space_group_name_H-M   'P 1'
#
loop_
_entity.id
_entity.type
_entity.pdbx_description
1 polymer ?
#
loop_
_entity_poly.entity_id
_entity_poly.type
_entity_poly.pdbx_seq_one_letter_code
_entity_poly.pdbx_strand_id
1 'polypeptide(L)'
;VVETFGVPAHSASPHKGVNAVYKMCKIIEEINKLTPPHHDVLGDGILELVDVKSSPYPGASVVPDYCRATYDRRLLTGETKESVLAPLQELFDRMIKEDPQLKAKVSYAVGQEKCWTGETIEAERFFPGWLFDKNEDWVQNIYKEMKEIGLNPTITNYDFCTNASHYAGEAGIRCVGVGPSLETLAHTINEYIEIDQLNKIMESYYGVMKALLK
;
A
#
# COMPACT_ATOMS: atom_id res chain seq x y z
N VAL A 1 4.69 -1.84 8.95
CA VAL A 1 4.55 -1.72 10.41
C VAL A 1 5.89 -1.36 11.01
N VAL A 2 5.90 -0.40 11.90
CA VAL A 2 7.03 -0.02 12.74
C VAL A 2 6.67 -0.29 14.19
N GLU A 3 7.58 -0.89 14.92
CA GLU A 3 7.39 -1.22 16.33
C GLU A 3 8.54 -0.69 17.16
N THR A 4 8.24 -0.13 18.32
CA THR A 4 9.24 0.29 19.30
C THR A 4 8.99 -0.39 20.64
N PHE A 5 10.07 -0.75 21.31
CA PHE A 5 10.06 -1.47 22.57
C PHE A 5 10.76 -0.63 23.64
N GLY A 6 10.13 -0.52 24.79
CA GLY A 6 10.60 0.25 25.93
C GLY A 6 10.79 -0.60 27.18
N VAL A 7 10.81 0.07 28.31
CA VAL A 7 10.84 -0.53 29.64
C VAL A 7 9.76 0.12 30.49
N PRO A 8 8.80 -0.63 31.04
CA PRO A 8 7.72 -0.05 31.84
C PRO A 8 8.24 0.50 33.17
N ALA A 9 7.63 1.56 33.63
CA ALA A 9 7.88 2.12 34.94
C ALA A 9 6.65 2.88 35.43
N HIS A 10 6.56 3.17 36.72
CA HIS A 10 5.52 4.06 37.22
C HIS A 10 5.70 5.47 36.64
N SER A 11 4.62 6.11 36.19
CA SER A 11 4.67 7.43 35.54
C SER A 11 5.25 8.54 36.41
N ALA A 12 5.21 8.38 37.75
CA ALA A 12 5.86 9.27 38.70
C ALA A 12 7.40 9.07 38.79
N SER A 13 7.92 8.01 38.18
CA SER A 13 9.36 7.71 38.15
C SER A 13 9.81 7.34 36.72
N PRO A 14 9.60 8.23 35.73
CA PRO A 14 9.81 7.89 34.32
C PRO A 14 11.27 7.60 33.98
N HIS A 15 12.20 8.11 34.76
CA HIS A 15 13.65 7.88 34.61
C HIS A 15 14.07 6.41 34.85
N LYS A 16 13.20 5.59 35.44
CA LYS A 16 13.43 4.14 35.65
C LYS A 16 12.96 3.31 34.47
N GLY A 17 12.29 3.91 33.51
CA GLY A 17 11.75 3.24 32.31
C GLY A 17 12.32 3.80 31.01
N VAL A 18 11.87 3.22 29.90
CA VAL A 18 12.11 3.72 28.54
C VAL A 18 10.75 3.83 27.87
N ASN A 19 10.35 5.03 27.51
CA ASN A 19 9.05 5.28 26.90
C ASN A 19 9.07 4.94 25.40
N ALA A 20 8.37 3.87 25.03
CA ALA A 20 8.28 3.42 23.64
C ALA A 20 7.59 4.45 22.72
N VAL A 21 6.64 5.22 23.25
CA VAL A 21 5.95 6.27 22.46
C VAL A 21 6.92 7.38 22.08
N TYR A 22 7.78 7.83 23.00
CA TYR A 22 8.77 8.86 22.68
C TYR A 22 9.82 8.36 21.66
N LYS A 23 10.17 7.06 21.73
CA LYS A 23 11.04 6.45 20.72
C LYS A 23 10.33 6.40 19.36
N MET A 24 9.04 6.05 19.34
CA MET A 24 8.24 6.06 18.10
C MET A 24 8.13 7.46 17.49
N CYS A 25 7.87 8.49 18.28
CA CYS A 25 7.80 9.88 17.77
C CYS A 25 9.08 10.27 17.01
N LYS A 26 10.26 9.94 17.57
CA LYS A 26 11.54 10.21 16.90
C LYS A 26 11.68 9.45 15.58
N ILE A 27 11.25 8.18 15.54
CA ILE A 27 11.28 7.38 14.32
C ILE A 27 10.36 7.99 13.28
N ILE A 28 9.14 8.38 13.65
CA ILE A 28 8.17 9.02 12.73
C ILE A 28 8.76 10.29 12.12
N GLU A 29 9.40 11.14 12.93
CA GLU A 29 10.07 12.35 12.45
C GLU A 29 11.16 12.05 11.41
N GLU A 30 11.92 10.99 11.61
CA GLU A 30 12.98 10.59 10.68
C GLU A 30 12.41 9.92 9.42
N ILE A 31 11.39 9.08 9.54
CA ILE A 31 10.70 8.48 8.39
C ILE A 31 10.08 9.56 7.50
N ASN A 32 9.52 10.61 8.08
CA ASN A 32 8.91 11.72 7.32
C ASN A 32 9.93 12.53 6.48
N LYS A 33 11.22 12.34 6.71
CA LYS A 33 12.29 12.95 5.88
C LYS A 33 12.68 12.08 4.69
N LEU A 34 12.24 10.82 4.66
CA LEU A 34 12.51 9.95 3.54
C LEU A 34 11.68 10.37 2.32
N THR A 35 12.32 10.36 1.16
CA THR A 35 11.64 10.61 -0.11
C THR A 35 11.40 9.27 -0.80
N PRO A 36 10.15 8.86 -0.99
CA PRO A 36 9.85 7.67 -1.78
C PRO A 36 10.37 7.80 -3.23
N PRO A 37 10.61 6.69 -3.93
CA PRO A 37 11.05 6.73 -5.31
C PRO A 37 10.00 7.35 -6.23
N HIS A 38 10.44 7.90 -7.36
CA HIS A 38 9.62 8.45 -8.42
C HIS A 38 9.65 7.55 -9.66
N HIS A 39 8.52 7.50 -10.36
CA HIS A 39 8.39 6.84 -11.65
C HIS A 39 7.70 7.78 -12.65
N ASP A 40 8.26 7.92 -13.86
CA ASP A 40 7.81 8.90 -14.88
C ASP A 40 6.33 8.77 -15.28
N VAL A 41 5.75 7.58 -15.18
CA VAL A 41 4.35 7.31 -15.53
C VAL A 41 3.46 7.22 -14.29
N LEU A 42 3.92 6.54 -13.24
CA LEU A 42 3.12 6.27 -12.03
C LEU A 42 3.23 7.37 -10.97
N GLY A 43 4.12 8.36 -11.17
CA GLY A 43 4.34 9.43 -10.21
C GLY A 43 5.17 8.99 -9.00
N ASP A 44 4.97 9.65 -7.87
CA ASP A 44 5.71 9.40 -6.64
C ASP A 44 5.14 8.23 -5.85
N GLY A 45 6.03 7.40 -5.32
CA GLY A 45 5.64 6.44 -4.29
C GLY A 45 5.14 7.16 -3.04
N ILE A 46 4.22 6.55 -2.30
CA ILE A 46 3.63 7.13 -1.09
C ILE A 46 4.03 6.31 0.13
N LEU A 47 4.38 6.99 1.21
CA LEU A 47 4.62 6.40 2.52
C LEU A 47 3.90 7.27 3.56
N GLU A 48 2.69 6.89 3.94
CA GLU A 48 1.82 7.68 4.81
C GLU A 48 1.56 6.98 6.14
N LEU A 49 1.70 7.71 7.25
CA LEU A 49 1.38 7.22 8.58
C LEU A 49 -0.15 7.21 8.77
N VAL A 50 -0.74 6.02 8.98
CA VAL A 50 -2.19 5.86 9.07
C VAL A 50 -2.69 5.46 10.46
N ASP A 51 -1.83 4.93 11.31
CA ASP A 51 -2.22 4.51 12.67
C ASP A 51 -1.03 4.49 13.63
N VAL A 52 -1.25 4.89 14.88
CA VAL A 52 -0.30 4.76 16.00
C VAL A 52 -1.02 4.26 17.22
N LYS A 53 -0.53 3.18 17.82
CA LYS A 53 -1.10 2.59 19.03
C LYS A 53 -0.03 2.21 20.01
N SER A 54 -0.20 2.63 21.27
CA SER A 54 0.68 2.22 22.39
C SER A 54 0.10 1.06 23.18
N SER A 55 0.93 0.43 23.99
CA SER A 55 0.51 -0.55 25.00
C SER A 55 1.17 -0.23 26.35
N PRO A 56 0.39 -0.32 27.44
CA PRO A 56 -1.05 -0.59 27.53
C PRO A 56 -1.90 0.55 26.95
N TYR A 57 -3.10 0.19 26.42
CA TYR A 57 -4.08 1.17 25.94
C TYR A 57 -5.50 0.84 26.47
N PRO A 58 -6.23 1.81 27.06
CA PRO A 58 -5.75 3.14 27.39
C PRO A 58 -4.64 3.09 28.44
N GLY A 59 -3.65 4.03 28.32
CA GLY A 59 -2.56 4.16 29.28
C GLY A 59 -3.08 4.66 30.64
N ALA A 60 -2.50 4.14 31.74
CA ALA A 60 -2.77 4.61 33.08
C ALA A 60 -1.46 4.55 33.88
N SER A 61 -1.08 5.59 34.57
CA SER A 61 0.06 5.70 35.51
C SER A 61 1.33 4.85 35.23
N VAL A 62 1.53 4.46 33.99
CA VAL A 62 2.62 3.58 33.53
C VAL A 62 3.32 4.18 32.31
N VAL A 63 4.65 4.10 32.27
CA VAL A 63 5.45 4.41 31.07
C VAL A 63 5.20 3.30 30.05
N PRO A 64 4.71 3.62 28.81
CA PRO A 64 4.43 2.60 27.81
C PRO A 64 5.71 1.88 27.36
N ASP A 65 5.66 0.56 27.34
CA ASP A 65 6.77 -0.31 26.95
C ASP A 65 6.68 -0.83 25.50
N TYR A 66 5.59 -0.50 24.81
CA TYR A 66 5.39 -0.85 23.40
C TYR A 66 4.63 0.25 22.67
N CYS A 67 5.03 0.50 21.43
CA CYS A 67 4.27 1.33 20.50
C CYS A 67 4.41 0.78 19.09
N ARG A 68 3.29 0.78 18.34
CA ARG A 68 3.20 0.34 16.96
C ARG A 68 2.66 1.46 16.10
N ALA A 69 3.32 1.72 14.98
CA ALA A 69 2.85 2.59 13.92
C ALA A 69 2.60 1.78 12.63
N THR A 70 1.53 2.11 11.92
CA THR A 70 1.21 1.50 10.64
C THR A 70 1.32 2.55 9.55
N TYR A 71 2.02 2.21 8.48
CA TYR A 71 2.17 3.05 7.30
C TYR A 71 1.48 2.40 6.12
N ASP A 72 0.77 3.20 5.34
CA ASP A 72 0.33 2.84 3.98
C ASP A 72 1.46 3.18 3.00
N ARG A 73 1.91 2.19 2.24
CA ARG A 73 2.97 2.32 1.27
C ARG A 73 2.45 1.97 -0.11
N ARG A 74 2.35 2.99 -0.98
CA ARG A 74 2.00 2.77 -2.40
C ARG A 74 3.27 2.49 -3.17
N LEU A 75 3.32 1.29 -3.74
CA LEU A 75 4.49 0.76 -4.41
C LEU A 75 4.51 1.12 -5.89
N LEU A 76 5.69 1.36 -6.40
CA LEU A 76 5.95 1.54 -7.83
C LEU A 76 6.39 0.21 -8.47
N THR A 77 6.32 0.14 -9.78
CA THR A 77 6.82 -1.05 -10.51
C THR A 77 8.32 -1.24 -10.26
N GLY A 78 8.75 -2.50 -10.08
CA GLY A 78 10.13 -2.87 -9.82
C GLY A 78 10.55 -2.82 -8.35
N GLU A 79 9.72 -2.32 -7.44
CA GLU A 79 9.98 -2.42 -6.01
C GLU A 79 9.78 -3.85 -5.51
N THR A 80 10.71 -4.36 -4.72
CA THR A 80 10.66 -5.69 -4.08
C THR A 80 10.43 -5.56 -2.59
N LYS A 81 10.11 -6.66 -1.92
CA LYS A 81 9.98 -6.67 -0.45
C LYS A 81 11.22 -6.13 0.23
N GLU A 82 12.39 -6.50 -0.26
CA GLU A 82 13.68 -6.09 0.27
C GLU A 82 13.95 -4.61 0.02
N SER A 83 13.73 -4.13 -1.21
CA SER A 83 14.01 -2.72 -1.58
C SER A 83 13.12 -1.73 -0.84
N VAL A 84 11.90 -2.12 -0.46
CA VAL A 84 10.98 -1.28 0.30
C VAL A 84 11.40 -1.17 1.78
N LEU A 85 11.88 -2.25 2.38
CA LEU A 85 12.27 -2.24 3.81
C LEU A 85 13.69 -1.73 4.04
N ALA A 86 14.60 -1.88 3.07
CA ALA A 86 16.02 -1.54 3.23
C ALA A 86 16.25 -0.09 3.71
N PRO A 87 15.66 0.96 3.13
CA PRO A 87 15.87 2.33 3.59
C PRO A 87 15.40 2.56 5.04
N LEU A 88 14.33 1.88 5.47
CA LEU A 88 13.83 1.96 6.83
C LEU A 88 14.74 1.20 7.81
N GLN A 89 15.26 0.06 7.41
CA GLN A 89 16.19 -0.71 8.21
C GLN A 89 17.52 0.05 8.39
N GLU A 90 18.06 0.64 7.34
CA GLU A 90 19.26 1.49 7.40
C GLU A 90 19.06 2.70 8.32
N LEU A 91 17.89 3.33 8.24
CA LEU A 91 17.51 4.41 9.13
C LEU A 91 17.54 3.94 10.60
N PHE A 92 16.91 2.81 10.89
CA PHE A 92 16.83 2.27 12.26
C PHE A 92 18.21 1.88 12.79
N ASP A 93 19.05 1.25 11.97
CA ASP A 93 20.41 0.87 12.35
C ASP A 93 21.26 2.10 12.70
N ARG A 94 21.08 3.22 12.00
CA ARG A 94 21.71 4.50 12.34
C ARG A 94 21.18 5.05 13.66
N MET A 95 19.86 5.12 13.82
CA MET A 95 19.24 5.67 15.03
C MET A 95 19.57 4.85 16.29
N ILE A 96 19.64 3.52 16.17
CA ILE A 96 20.02 2.62 17.27
C ILE A 96 21.49 2.84 17.70
N LYS A 97 22.38 3.13 16.75
CA LYS A 97 23.78 3.50 17.09
C LYS A 97 23.87 4.81 17.86
N GLU A 98 23.01 5.78 17.53
CA GLU A 98 22.97 7.09 18.19
C GLU A 98 22.25 7.04 19.54
N ASP A 99 21.25 6.17 19.70
CA ASP A 99 20.48 6.00 20.93
C ASP A 99 20.43 4.50 21.34
N PRO A 100 21.36 4.03 22.19
CA PRO A 100 21.41 2.62 22.63
C PRO A 100 20.15 2.12 23.36
N GLN A 101 19.29 3.02 23.82
CA GLN A 101 18.00 2.65 24.42
C GLN A 101 16.90 2.45 23.39
N LEU A 102 17.13 2.83 22.14
CA LEU A 102 16.18 2.60 21.08
C LEU A 102 16.17 1.12 20.68
N LYS A 103 15.03 0.50 20.82
CA LYS A 103 14.74 -0.84 20.27
C LYS A 103 13.58 -0.70 19.32
N ALA A 104 13.83 -0.95 18.06
CA ALA A 104 12.84 -0.80 17.00
C ALA A 104 12.93 -1.93 15.98
N LYS A 105 11.80 -2.19 15.31
CA LYS A 105 11.68 -3.18 14.23
C LYS A 105 10.78 -2.61 13.15
N VAL A 106 11.09 -2.92 11.89
CA VAL A 106 10.20 -2.72 10.74
C VAL A 106 9.86 -4.05 10.11
N SER A 107 8.62 -4.21 9.67
CA SER A 107 8.14 -5.43 8.99
C SER A 107 6.91 -5.11 8.14
N TYR A 108 6.56 -6.02 7.24
CA TYR A 108 5.24 -5.98 6.61
C TYR A 108 4.15 -6.28 7.63
N ALA A 109 2.98 -5.66 7.45
CA ALA A 109 1.79 -6.09 8.17
C ALA A 109 1.39 -7.47 7.67
N VAL A 110 0.94 -8.32 8.59
CA VAL A 110 0.38 -9.64 8.25
C VAL A 110 -1.13 -9.53 8.31
N GLY A 111 -1.79 -9.86 7.21
CA GLY A 111 -3.24 -10.01 7.15
C GLY A 111 -3.65 -11.42 7.50
N GLN A 112 -4.74 -11.56 8.23
CA GLN A 112 -5.38 -12.83 8.53
C GLN A 112 -6.84 -12.74 8.09
N GLU A 113 -7.21 -13.55 7.10
CA GLU A 113 -8.57 -13.54 6.56
C GLU A 113 -9.18 -14.95 6.67
N LYS A 114 -10.34 -15.01 7.30
CA LYS A 114 -11.10 -16.26 7.43
C LYS A 114 -11.92 -16.50 6.17
N CYS A 115 -11.64 -17.60 5.49
CA CYS A 115 -12.40 -18.04 4.32
C CYS A 115 -13.77 -18.60 4.72
N TRP A 116 -14.71 -18.64 3.76
CA TRP A 116 -16.02 -19.24 3.96
C TRP A 116 -15.95 -20.76 4.30
N THR A 117 -14.86 -21.42 3.92
CA THR A 117 -14.58 -22.82 4.28
C THR A 117 -14.22 -23.03 5.76
N GLY A 118 -13.94 -21.93 6.49
CA GLY A 118 -13.43 -21.94 7.86
C GLY A 118 -11.92 -21.89 7.98
N GLU A 119 -11.19 -22.07 6.89
CA GLU A 119 -9.72 -21.90 6.84
C GLU A 119 -9.33 -20.43 7.01
N THR A 120 -8.17 -20.22 7.64
CA THR A 120 -7.59 -18.87 7.76
C THR A 120 -6.38 -18.76 6.83
N ILE A 121 -6.41 -17.77 5.95
CA ILE A 121 -5.26 -17.41 5.12
C ILE A 121 -4.48 -16.32 5.86
N GLU A 122 -3.19 -16.54 6.03
CA GLU A 122 -2.26 -15.57 6.61
C GLU A 122 -1.20 -15.21 5.58
N ALA A 123 -1.01 -13.92 5.30
CA ALA A 123 -0.02 -13.45 4.35
C ALA A 123 0.49 -12.05 4.71
N GLU A 124 1.72 -11.76 4.37
CA GLU A 124 2.26 -10.40 4.40
C GLU A 124 1.50 -9.50 3.40
N ARG A 125 1.15 -8.31 3.84
CA ARG A 125 0.49 -7.30 3.00
C ARG A 125 1.52 -6.60 2.13
N PHE A 126 1.92 -7.26 1.06
CA PHE A 126 2.78 -6.72 0.01
C PHE A 126 2.04 -6.80 -1.33
N PHE A 127 1.84 -5.65 -1.96
CA PHE A 127 1.08 -5.50 -3.20
C PHE A 127 1.93 -4.73 -4.20
N PRO A 128 2.76 -5.41 -5.02
CA PRO A 128 3.68 -4.73 -5.93
C PRO A 128 2.95 -3.89 -6.97
N GLY A 129 3.53 -2.75 -7.31
CA GLY A 129 3.12 -1.95 -8.45
C GLY A 129 3.37 -2.69 -9.75
N TRP A 130 2.56 -2.41 -10.77
CA TRP A 130 2.71 -2.99 -12.08
C TRP A 130 2.40 -1.97 -13.18
N LEU A 131 3.06 -2.14 -14.31
CA LEU A 131 2.87 -1.30 -15.48
C LEU A 131 3.23 -2.09 -16.73
N PHE A 132 2.42 -1.98 -17.77
CA PHE A 132 2.73 -2.44 -19.12
C PHE A 132 2.92 -1.22 -20.03
N ASP A 133 3.81 -1.34 -21.01
CA ASP A 133 3.98 -0.26 -22.00
C ASP A 133 2.68 -0.12 -22.82
N LYS A 134 2.16 1.10 -22.83
CA LYS A 134 0.96 1.43 -23.62
C LYS A 134 1.11 1.11 -25.12
N ASN A 135 2.35 1.02 -25.64
CA ASN A 135 2.65 0.72 -27.03
C ASN A 135 2.73 -0.78 -27.33
N GLU A 136 2.61 -1.66 -26.34
CA GLU A 136 2.56 -3.10 -26.61
C GLU A 136 1.35 -3.46 -27.51
N ASP A 137 1.56 -4.38 -28.45
CA ASP A 137 0.56 -4.75 -29.44
C ASP A 137 -0.78 -5.17 -28.82
N TRP A 138 -0.74 -5.93 -27.74
CA TRP A 138 -1.97 -6.38 -27.08
C TRP A 138 -2.74 -5.22 -26.42
N VAL A 139 -2.05 -4.21 -25.86
CA VAL A 139 -2.66 -2.99 -25.31
C VAL A 139 -3.32 -2.19 -26.44
N GLN A 140 -2.58 -2.00 -27.54
CA GLN A 140 -3.07 -1.28 -28.69
C GLN A 140 -4.24 -2.01 -29.40
N ASN A 141 -4.23 -3.34 -29.41
CA ASN A 141 -5.37 -4.12 -29.93
C ASN A 141 -6.63 -3.91 -29.08
N ILE A 142 -6.52 -3.91 -27.74
CA ILE A 142 -7.65 -3.60 -26.86
C ILE A 142 -8.17 -2.19 -27.13
N TYR A 143 -7.28 -1.21 -27.18
CA TYR A 143 -7.64 0.18 -27.45
C TYR A 143 -8.37 0.34 -28.78
N LYS A 144 -7.89 -0.33 -29.84
CA LYS A 144 -8.50 -0.31 -31.16
C LYS A 144 -9.89 -0.96 -31.17
N GLU A 145 -10.05 -2.16 -30.58
CA GLU A 145 -11.34 -2.85 -30.52
C GLU A 145 -12.37 -2.03 -29.73
N MET A 146 -11.98 -1.37 -28.65
CA MET A 146 -12.88 -0.47 -27.91
C MET A 146 -13.33 0.72 -28.76
N LYS A 147 -12.46 1.27 -29.61
CA LYS A 147 -12.82 2.33 -30.55
C LYS A 147 -13.75 1.84 -31.66
N GLU A 148 -13.53 0.64 -32.21
CA GLU A 148 -14.35 0.05 -33.26
C GLU A 148 -15.81 -0.19 -32.84
N ILE A 149 -16.05 -0.44 -31.55
CA ILE A 149 -17.40 -0.57 -30.97
C ILE A 149 -18.00 0.78 -30.51
N GLY A 150 -17.37 1.90 -30.86
CA GLY A 150 -17.92 3.25 -30.64
C GLY A 150 -17.56 3.87 -29.30
N LEU A 151 -16.65 3.26 -28.51
CA LEU A 151 -16.14 3.85 -27.28
C LEU A 151 -15.00 4.83 -27.58
N ASN A 152 -14.74 5.73 -26.64
CA ASN A 152 -13.60 6.65 -26.70
C ASN A 152 -12.70 6.48 -25.46
N PRO A 153 -11.96 5.35 -25.34
CA PRO A 153 -11.12 5.07 -24.19
C PRO A 153 -9.89 5.97 -24.17
N THR A 154 -9.37 6.20 -22.96
CA THR A 154 -8.04 6.78 -22.72
C THR A 154 -7.17 5.75 -22.02
N ILE A 155 -5.92 5.60 -22.46
CA ILE A 155 -4.96 4.76 -21.76
C ILE A 155 -4.35 5.59 -20.64
N THR A 156 -4.48 5.13 -19.40
CA THR A 156 -3.99 5.80 -18.19
C THR A 156 -3.54 4.76 -17.16
N ASN A 157 -3.23 5.19 -15.97
CA ASN A 157 -2.93 4.34 -14.81
C ASN A 157 -3.90 4.65 -13.67
N TYR A 158 -4.02 3.74 -12.72
CA TYR A 158 -4.74 3.92 -11.47
C TYR A 158 -3.76 4.25 -10.34
N ASP A 159 -4.17 5.12 -9.42
CA ASP A 159 -3.41 5.46 -8.21
C ASP A 159 -3.71 4.49 -7.05
N PHE A 160 -4.62 3.54 -7.24
CA PHE A 160 -5.02 2.57 -6.23
C PHE A 160 -4.60 1.13 -6.59
N CYS A 161 -4.53 0.30 -5.56
CA CYS A 161 -4.19 -1.12 -5.69
C CYS A 161 -5.43 -1.96 -6.02
N THR A 162 -5.24 -2.97 -6.86
CA THR A 162 -6.22 -4.01 -7.18
C THR A 162 -5.59 -5.40 -7.04
N ASN A 163 -6.37 -6.46 -7.16
CA ASN A 163 -5.84 -7.84 -7.22
C ASN A 163 -4.86 -8.07 -8.39
N ALA A 164 -4.84 -7.17 -9.38
CA ALA A 164 -3.86 -7.20 -10.46
C ALA A 164 -2.41 -7.02 -9.99
N SER A 165 -2.19 -6.49 -8.78
CA SER A 165 -0.88 -6.51 -8.11
C SER A 165 -0.28 -7.93 -8.10
N HIS A 166 -1.09 -8.95 -7.79
CA HIS A 166 -0.64 -10.34 -7.76
C HIS A 166 -0.56 -10.94 -9.17
N TYR A 167 -1.56 -10.67 -10.02
CA TYR A 167 -1.56 -11.23 -11.38
C TYR A 167 -0.50 -10.60 -12.27
N ALA A 168 -0.43 -9.27 -12.30
CA ALA A 168 0.52 -8.55 -13.14
C ALA A 168 1.85 -8.30 -12.43
N GLY A 169 1.82 -7.83 -11.17
CA GLY A 169 3.02 -7.43 -10.44
C GLY A 169 3.88 -8.61 -10.00
N GLU A 170 3.29 -9.73 -9.57
CA GLU A 170 4.04 -10.92 -9.12
C GLU A 170 4.16 -11.98 -10.24
N ALA A 171 3.04 -12.30 -10.90
CA ALA A 171 3.01 -13.40 -11.86
C ALA A 171 3.29 -12.96 -13.31
N GLY A 172 3.41 -11.67 -13.59
CA GLY A 172 3.67 -11.16 -14.95
C GLY A 172 2.55 -11.40 -15.95
N ILE A 173 1.33 -11.69 -15.46
CA ILE A 173 0.16 -11.93 -16.31
C ILE A 173 -0.31 -10.58 -16.87
N ARG A 174 -0.55 -10.53 -18.18
CA ARG A 174 -1.08 -9.35 -18.85
C ARG A 174 -2.43 -8.96 -18.27
N CYS A 175 -2.51 -7.77 -17.70
CA CYS A 175 -3.72 -7.22 -17.07
C CYS A 175 -4.03 -5.83 -17.59
N VAL A 176 -5.29 -5.52 -17.69
CA VAL A 176 -5.80 -4.17 -17.96
C VAL A 176 -6.92 -3.87 -16.98
N GLY A 177 -6.92 -2.66 -16.42
CA GLY A 177 -8.00 -2.16 -15.59
C GLY A 177 -9.04 -1.48 -16.46
N VAL A 178 -10.29 -1.92 -16.35
CA VAL A 178 -11.44 -1.27 -16.99
C VAL A 178 -12.61 -1.32 -16.02
N GLY A 179 -13.18 -0.18 -15.70
CA GLY A 179 -14.32 -0.07 -14.79
C GLY A 179 -15.21 1.11 -15.09
N PRO A 180 -16.45 1.08 -14.64
CA PRO A 180 -17.35 2.23 -14.71
C PRO A 180 -17.05 3.23 -13.61
N SER A 181 -17.63 4.46 -13.69
CA SER A 181 -17.49 5.54 -12.72
C SER A 181 -16.14 6.26 -12.76
N LEU A 182 -15.93 7.15 -11.85
CA LEU A 182 -14.70 7.93 -11.68
C LEU A 182 -13.96 7.44 -10.44
N GLU A 183 -12.64 7.36 -10.53
CA GLU A 183 -11.75 7.01 -9.42
C GLU A 183 -11.98 7.84 -8.16
N THR A 184 -12.25 9.12 -8.36
CA THR A 184 -12.49 10.09 -7.27
C THR A 184 -13.76 9.86 -6.48
N LEU A 185 -14.67 9.02 -6.97
CA LEU A 185 -15.89 8.64 -6.27
C LEU A 185 -15.71 7.41 -5.36
N ALA A 186 -14.64 6.65 -5.54
CA ALA A 186 -14.37 5.47 -4.72
C ALA A 186 -14.22 5.82 -3.24
N HIS A 187 -14.92 5.08 -2.38
CA HIS A 187 -14.92 5.26 -0.91
C HIS A 187 -15.46 6.61 -0.42
N THR A 188 -16.21 7.33 -1.25
CA THR A 188 -16.87 8.58 -0.85
C THR A 188 -18.26 8.32 -0.24
N ILE A 189 -18.73 9.27 0.59
CA ILE A 189 -20.11 9.23 1.07
C ILE A 189 -21.05 9.45 -0.13
N ASN A 190 -22.06 8.60 -0.27
CA ASN A 190 -22.97 8.56 -1.44
C ASN A 190 -22.27 8.26 -2.76
N GLU A 191 -21.29 7.38 -2.75
CA GLU A 191 -20.69 6.83 -3.96
C GLU A 191 -21.80 6.36 -4.93
N TYR A 192 -21.69 6.72 -6.19
CA TYR A 192 -22.69 6.41 -7.20
C TYR A 192 -22.04 6.03 -8.54
N ILE A 193 -22.85 5.44 -9.40
CA ILE A 193 -22.54 5.15 -10.80
C ILE A 193 -23.69 5.61 -11.68
N GLU A 194 -23.37 6.18 -12.82
CA GLU A 194 -24.37 6.49 -13.84
C GLU A 194 -24.77 5.24 -14.62
N ILE A 195 -26.08 5.05 -14.85
CA ILE A 195 -26.61 3.88 -15.57
C ILE A 195 -26.02 3.76 -16.98
N ASP A 196 -25.80 4.88 -17.66
CA ASP A 196 -25.16 4.89 -18.99
C ASP A 196 -23.72 4.38 -18.96
N GLN A 197 -22.97 4.68 -17.89
CA GLN A 197 -21.63 4.13 -17.71
C GLN A 197 -21.67 2.63 -17.45
N LEU A 198 -22.66 2.16 -16.66
CA LEU A 198 -22.85 0.73 -16.43
C LEU A 198 -23.14 -0.05 -17.73
N ASN A 199 -23.90 0.54 -18.64
CA ASN A 199 -24.17 -0.05 -19.96
C ASN A 199 -22.89 -0.06 -20.84
N LYS A 200 -22.17 1.05 -20.88
CA LYS A 200 -20.93 1.17 -21.65
C LYS A 200 -19.82 0.23 -21.20
N ILE A 201 -19.74 -0.10 -19.91
CA ILE A 201 -18.71 -1.00 -19.41
C ILE A 201 -18.91 -2.44 -19.92
N MET A 202 -20.14 -2.89 -20.14
CA MET A 202 -20.41 -4.19 -20.76
C MET A 202 -19.86 -4.25 -22.20
N GLU A 203 -20.04 -3.19 -22.96
CA GLU A 203 -19.46 -3.06 -24.30
C GLU A 203 -17.92 -3.04 -24.24
N SER A 204 -17.35 -2.35 -23.24
CA SER A 204 -15.90 -2.33 -23.01
C SER A 204 -15.34 -3.73 -22.75
N TYR A 205 -15.98 -4.53 -21.90
CA TYR A 205 -15.57 -5.91 -21.63
C TYR A 205 -15.65 -6.77 -22.89
N TYR A 206 -16.68 -6.58 -23.73
CA TYR A 206 -16.78 -7.26 -25.01
C TYR A 206 -15.61 -6.89 -25.93
N GLY A 207 -15.27 -5.61 -26.03
CA GLY A 207 -14.11 -5.13 -26.81
C GLY A 207 -12.79 -5.73 -26.32
N VAL A 208 -12.57 -5.75 -25.02
CA VAL A 208 -11.38 -6.37 -24.41
C VAL A 208 -11.30 -7.86 -24.73
N MET A 209 -12.38 -8.61 -24.51
CA MET A 209 -12.40 -10.05 -24.82
C MET A 209 -12.14 -10.33 -26.29
N LYS A 210 -12.73 -9.55 -27.20
CA LYS A 210 -12.54 -9.67 -28.66
C LYS A 210 -11.07 -9.41 -29.05
N ALA A 211 -10.41 -8.45 -28.41
CA ALA A 211 -9.00 -8.17 -28.64
C ALA A 211 -8.07 -9.31 -28.17
N LEU A 212 -8.40 -9.93 -27.03
CA LEU A 212 -7.59 -11.01 -26.45
C LEU A 212 -7.76 -12.36 -27.12
N LEU A 213 -8.83 -12.56 -27.90
CA LEU A 213 -9.12 -13.81 -28.62
C LEU A 213 -8.56 -13.81 -30.06
N LYS A 214 -7.98 -12.72 -30.53
CA LYS A 214 -7.31 -12.60 -31.82
C LYS A 214 -5.80 -12.89 -31.68
#